data_d6812022cb45c76ddb76916834762887
#
_entry.id   d6812022cb45c76ddb76916834762887
#
_cell.length_a   1.000
_cell.length_b   1.000
_cell.length_c   1.000
_cell.angle_alpha   90.00
_cell.angle_beta   90.00
_cell.angle_gamma   90.00
#
_symmetry.space_group_name_H-M   'P 1'
#
loop_
_entity.id
_entity.type
_entity.pdbx_description
1 polymer ?
#
loop_
_entity_poly.entity_id
_entity_poly.type
_entity_poly.pdbx_seq_one_letter_code
_entity_poly.pdbx_strand_id
1 'polypeptide(L)'
;RMSGFQIRGVVEGFYGAPWSMEERARILREMARLKMNLYVYAPKNDLLHRHQWETPYPLEFIRDFEKLVEEGKRYGVSVAMALSPGLTLTYGDSGQIDALVRKYLSFSAIGVKDFCLFLDDIPLTLQKESDQAAFSDLAEAQVFFTNQVYERLKNLSDVTAFLFCPTQYCGDSLTAYLEKIGTGMHPDIDALWTGPQVCSQTIPFEDAEAVSRALRRKVVYWDNYPVNDGSMAAELHIGPYTGRDPRLPLASRGFLINPMNQAM
;
A
#
# COMPACT_ATOMS: atom_id res chain seq x y z
N ARG A 1 -12.97 26.16 5.93
CA ARG A 1 -11.87 25.26 6.29
C ARG A 1 -11.76 24.25 5.16
N MET A 2 -10.65 24.26 4.41
CA MET A 2 -10.37 23.14 3.51
C MET A 2 -10.21 21.90 4.38
N SER A 3 -10.99 20.84 4.11
CA SER A 3 -10.82 19.55 4.77
C SER A 3 -9.47 18.99 4.33
N GLY A 4 -8.57 18.69 5.26
CA GLY A 4 -7.33 18.00 4.95
C GLY A 4 -7.59 16.55 4.50
N PHE A 5 -6.55 15.85 4.06
CA PHE A 5 -6.63 14.43 3.75
C PHE A 5 -7.16 13.62 4.95
N GLN A 6 -8.02 12.65 4.70
CA GLN A 6 -8.49 11.71 5.74
C GLN A 6 -7.37 10.78 6.19
N ILE A 7 -6.59 10.24 5.24
CA ILE A 7 -5.40 9.43 5.48
C ILE A 7 -4.17 10.32 5.26
N ARG A 8 -3.29 10.37 6.25
CA ARG A 8 -2.02 11.11 6.19
C ARG A 8 -0.96 10.25 6.84
N GLY A 9 0.07 9.90 6.11
CA GLY A 9 1.00 8.97 6.71
C GLY A 9 2.27 8.68 5.94
N VAL A 10 2.88 7.58 6.36
CA VAL A 10 4.14 7.07 5.82
C VAL A 10 3.92 5.64 5.34
N VAL A 11 4.42 5.32 4.17
CA VAL A 11 4.58 3.96 3.68
C VAL A 11 6.08 3.62 3.67
N GLU A 12 6.50 2.65 4.48
CA GLU A 12 7.87 2.11 4.43
C GLU A 12 7.98 1.16 3.23
N GLY A 13 7.95 1.74 2.02
CA GLY A 13 7.83 1.02 0.75
C GLY A 13 9.09 1.07 -0.12
N PHE A 14 10.21 1.49 0.41
CA PHE A 14 11.48 1.62 -0.29
C PHE A 14 12.20 0.27 -0.44
N TYR A 15 13.09 0.21 -1.43
CA TYR A 15 14.10 -0.85 -1.57
C TYR A 15 15.32 -0.52 -0.70
N GLY A 16 16.04 -1.54 -0.24
CA GLY A 16 17.20 -1.41 0.65
C GLY A 16 16.93 -1.97 2.04
N ALA A 17 17.78 -1.64 3.00
CA ALA A 17 17.66 -2.14 4.36
C ALA A 17 16.37 -1.65 5.03
N PRO A 18 15.49 -2.56 5.49
CA PRO A 18 14.31 -2.18 6.26
C PRO A 18 14.71 -1.46 7.55
N TRP A 19 13.86 -0.56 8.03
CA TRP A 19 14.04 0.04 9.34
C TRP A 19 13.98 -0.99 10.47
N SER A 20 14.70 -0.74 11.54
CA SER A 20 14.55 -1.50 12.78
C SER A 20 13.24 -1.16 13.50
N MET A 21 12.80 -2.01 14.43
CA MET A 21 11.60 -1.73 15.22
C MET A 21 11.75 -0.44 16.06
N GLU A 22 12.98 -0.12 16.51
CA GLU A 22 13.27 1.11 17.23
C GLU A 22 13.10 2.35 16.34
N GLU A 23 13.63 2.31 15.12
CA GLU A 23 13.45 3.37 14.13
C GLU A 23 11.97 3.57 13.79
N ARG A 24 11.20 2.49 13.60
CA ARG A 24 9.75 2.56 13.37
C ARG A 24 9.02 3.24 14.53
N ALA A 25 9.38 2.89 15.77
CA ALA A 25 8.80 3.53 16.95
C ALA A 25 9.13 5.04 17.02
N ARG A 26 10.33 5.46 16.58
CA ARG A 26 10.66 6.89 16.45
C ARG A 26 9.82 7.57 15.37
N ILE A 27 9.68 6.94 14.21
CA ILE A 27 8.84 7.45 13.12
C ILE A 27 7.40 7.64 13.58
N LEU A 28 6.80 6.70 14.31
CA LEU A 28 5.43 6.85 14.84
C LEU A 28 5.28 8.11 15.71
N ARG A 29 6.28 8.41 16.55
CA ARG A 29 6.26 9.63 17.39
C ARG A 29 6.32 10.91 16.55
N GLU A 30 7.19 10.94 15.53
CA GLU A 30 7.28 12.10 14.65
C GLU A 30 6.01 12.25 13.78
N MET A 31 5.44 11.17 13.30
CA MET A 31 4.16 11.16 12.58
C MET A 31 3.05 11.78 13.44
N ALA A 32 2.97 11.42 14.72
CA ALA A 32 1.98 11.99 15.63
C ALA A 32 2.17 13.51 15.80
N ARG A 33 3.42 13.98 15.95
CA ARG A 33 3.74 15.44 16.01
C ARG A 33 3.28 16.17 14.74
N LEU A 34 3.39 15.53 13.59
CA LEU A 34 2.95 16.05 12.29
C LEU A 34 1.47 15.80 12.00
N LYS A 35 0.70 15.25 12.96
CA LYS A 35 -0.71 14.90 12.81
C LYS A 35 -0.99 13.92 11.68
N MET A 36 -0.04 13.04 11.40
CA MET A 36 -0.22 11.87 10.55
C MET A 36 -0.92 10.77 11.33
N ASN A 37 -1.64 9.87 10.63
CA ASN A 37 -2.51 8.88 11.27
C ASN A 37 -2.37 7.44 10.76
N LEU A 38 -1.55 7.20 9.74
CA LEU A 38 -1.35 5.85 9.20
C LEU A 38 0.13 5.60 8.86
N TYR A 39 0.70 4.57 9.45
CA TYR A 39 1.99 4.00 9.07
C TYR A 39 1.75 2.65 8.38
N VAL A 40 2.36 2.43 7.22
CA VAL A 40 2.24 1.18 6.45
C VAL A 40 3.58 0.46 6.43
N TYR A 41 3.60 -0.75 7.00
CA TYR A 41 4.75 -1.65 6.93
C TYR A 41 4.77 -2.35 5.58
N ALA A 42 5.74 -2.03 4.72
CA ALA A 42 5.85 -2.59 3.37
C ALA A 42 7.28 -2.62 2.80
N PRO A 43 8.33 -2.95 3.60
CA PRO A 43 9.71 -2.88 3.11
C PRO A 43 9.95 -3.92 2.02
N LYS A 44 10.39 -3.46 0.84
CA LYS A 44 10.57 -4.31 -0.36
C LYS A 44 11.61 -5.42 -0.18
N ASN A 45 12.60 -5.23 0.70
CA ASN A 45 13.63 -6.22 0.98
C ASN A 45 13.27 -7.18 2.13
N ASP A 46 12.07 -7.06 2.73
CA ASP A 46 11.54 -8.11 3.58
C ASP A 46 11.04 -9.28 2.73
N LEU A 47 11.74 -10.39 2.79
CA LEU A 47 11.41 -11.59 2.01
C LEU A 47 10.01 -12.13 2.33
N LEU A 48 9.59 -12.03 3.60
CA LEU A 48 8.29 -12.52 4.05
C LEU A 48 7.13 -11.60 3.64
N HIS A 49 7.42 -10.34 3.38
CA HIS A 49 6.46 -9.41 2.79
C HIS A 49 6.23 -9.71 1.30
N ARG A 50 7.26 -10.15 0.56
CA ARG A 50 7.22 -10.19 -0.91
C ARG A 50 7.51 -11.58 -1.50
N HIS A 51 8.77 -12.00 -1.55
CA HIS A 51 9.18 -13.23 -2.28
C HIS A 51 8.73 -14.53 -1.60
N GLN A 52 8.70 -14.55 -0.28
CA GLN A 52 8.33 -15.70 0.56
C GLN A 52 7.05 -15.40 1.35
N TRP A 53 6.13 -14.68 0.72
CA TRP A 53 4.92 -14.18 1.38
C TRP A 53 4.02 -15.29 1.97
N GLU A 54 4.08 -16.51 1.45
CA GLU A 54 3.34 -17.65 2.00
C GLU A 54 3.90 -18.13 3.35
N THR A 55 5.19 -17.85 3.63
CA THR A 55 5.83 -18.22 4.89
C THR A 55 5.36 -17.32 6.03
N PRO A 56 4.88 -17.87 7.16
CA PRO A 56 4.52 -17.07 8.33
C PRO A 56 5.69 -16.27 8.89
N TYR A 57 5.42 -15.13 9.49
CA TYR A 57 6.43 -14.42 10.25
C TYR A 57 6.79 -15.18 11.54
N PRO A 58 8.06 -15.14 11.98
CA PRO A 58 8.48 -15.71 13.26
C PRO A 58 7.72 -15.07 14.43
N LEU A 59 7.46 -15.85 15.49
CA LEU A 59 6.77 -15.36 16.68
C LEU A 59 7.46 -14.16 17.34
N GLU A 60 8.77 -14.10 17.30
CA GLU A 60 9.55 -12.96 17.79
C GLU A 60 9.20 -11.69 17.03
N PHE A 61 9.16 -11.75 15.69
CA PHE A 61 8.74 -10.61 14.86
C PHE A 61 7.31 -10.17 15.19
N ILE A 62 6.38 -11.12 15.32
CA ILE A 62 4.97 -10.81 15.68
C ILE A 62 4.89 -10.09 17.03
N ARG A 63 5.65 -10.54 18.04
CA ARG A 63 5.72 -9.88 19.36
C ARG A 63 6.29 -8.47 19.30
N ASP A 64 7.32 -8.25 18.48
CA ASP A 64 7.90 -6.92 18.33
C ASP A 64 6.98 -5.99 17.51
N PHE A 65 6.27 -6.55 16.53
CA PHE A 65 5.25 -5.82 15.78
C PHE A 65 4.04 -5.46 16.67
N GLU A 66 3.65 -6.32 17.61
CA GLU A 66 2.61 -6.02 18.61
C GLU A 66 2.97 -4.78 19.44
N LYS A 67 4.22 -4.70 19.91
CA LYS A 67 4.72 -3.49 20.62
C LYS A 67 4.62 -2.24 19.75
N LEU A 68 4.93 -2.37 18.46
CA LEU A 68 4.81 -1.26 17.51
C LEU A 68 3.35 -0.83 17.34
N VAL A 69 2.41 -1.77 17.26
CA VAL A 69 0.96 -1.50 17.19
C VAL A 69 0.49 -0.79 18.46
N GLU A 70 0.93 -1.23 19.63
CA GLU A 70 0.61 -0.57 20.91
C GLU A 70 1.17 0.85 20.98
N GLU A 71 2.40 1.05 20.53
CA GLU A 71 3.02 2.37 20.45
C GLU A 71 2.22 3.29 19.51
N GLY A 72 1.84 2.79 18.32
CA GLY A 72 0.96 3.52 17.40
C GLY A 72 -0.34 3.96 18.05
N LYS A 73 -1.01 3.06 18.78
CA LYS A 73 -2.25 3.38 19.53
C LYS A 73 -2.05 4.52 20.52
N ARG A 74 -0.93 4.55 21.24
CA ARG A 74 -0.60 5.62 22.20
C ARG A 74 -0.51 6.99 21.54
N TYR A 75 -0.03 7.03 20.30
CA TYR A 75 0.17 8.26 19.53
C TYR A 75 -0.97 8.58 18.57
N GLY A 76 -2.00 7.73 18.49
CA GLY A 76 -3.11 7.91 17.55
C GLY A 76 -2.70 7.69 16.08
N VAL A 77 -1.68 6.84 15.86
CA VAL A 77 -1.23 6.42 14.53
C VAL A 77 -1.55 4.94 14.34
N SER A 78 -2.38 4.61 13.38
CA SER A 78 -2.63 3.22 12.99
C SER A 78 -1.39 2.62 12.33
N VAL A 79 -1.12 1.33 12.64
CA VAL A 79 -0.06 0.55 12.00
C VAL A 79 -0.70 -0.48 11.10
N ALA A 80 -0.50 -0.32 9.79
CA ALA A 80 -1.01 -1.23 8.78
C ALA A 80 0.04 -2.27 8.37
N MET A 81 -0.43 -3.48 8.04
CA MET A 81 0.40 -4.54 7.49
C MET A 81 0.14 -4.71 6.00
N ALA A 82 1.19 -4.57 5.18
CA ALA A 82 1.12 -4.82 3.76
C ALA A 82 1.75 -6.18 3.39
N LEU A 83 1.20 -6.83 2.35
CA LEU A 83 1.81 -7.97 1.68
C LEU A 83 1.84 -7.72 0.17
N SER A 84 2.93 -8.13 -0.50
CA SER A 84 3.17 -7.93 -1.93
C SER A 84 3.47 -9.26 -2.64
N PRO A 85 2.46 -10.13 -2.82
CA PRO A 85 2.64 -11.50 -3.31
C PRO A 85 2.84 -11.61 -4.83
N GLY A 86 2.67 -10.55 -5.59
CA GLY A 86 2.43 -10.56 -7.04
C GLY A 86 3.50 -11.23 -7.89
N LEU A 87 4.76 -11.36 -7.42
CA LEU A 87 5.84 -11.99 -8.17
C LEU A 87 5.67 -13.52 -8.32
N THR A 88 5.00 -14.18 -7.38
CA THR A 88 4.88 -15.64 -7.33
C THR A 88 3.43 -16.11 -7.30
N LEU A 89 2.49 -15.19 -7.20
CA LEU A 89 1.07 -15.44 -7.02
C LEU A 89 0.45 -16.19 -8.21
N THR A 90 -0.47 -17.09 -7.89
CA THR A 90 -1.45 -17.68 -8.80
C THR A 90 -2.82 -17.14 -8.37
N TYR A 91 -3.42 -16.26 -9.16
CA TYR A 91 -4.62 -15.50 -8.78
C TYR A 91 -5.85 -16.38 -8.52
N GLY A 92 -5.98 -17.48 -9.27
CA GLY A 92 -7.09 -18.43 -9.12
C GLY A 92 -6.91 -19.47 -8.01
N ASP A 93 -5.76 -19.52 -7.33
CA ASP A 93 -5.48 -20.52 -6.32
C ASP A 93 -6.11 -20.17 -4.97
N SER A 94 -7.14 -20.92 -4.59
CA SER A 94 -7.84 -20.74 -3.30
C SER A 94 -6.92 -21.02 -2.10
N GLY A 95 -5.94 -21.91 -2.23
CA GLY A 95 -4.97 -22.21 -1.18
C GLY A 95 -4.06 -21.01 -0.89
N GLN A 96 -3.65 -20.30 -1.94
CA GLN A 96 -2.88 -19.07 -1.80
C GLN A 96 -3.71 -17.90 -1.23
N ILE A 97 -4.99 -17.80 -1.62
CA ILE A 97 -5.90 -16.84 -0.97
C ILE A 97 -5.98 -17.11 0.54
N ASP A 98 -6.19 -18.38 0.93
CA ASP A 98 -6.25 -18.78 2.33
C ASP A 98 -4.93 -18.56 3.08
N ALA A 99 -3.78 -18.78 2.43
CA ALA A 99 -2.46 -18.52 3.01
C ALA A 99 -2.27 -17.02 3.31
N LEU A 100 -2.65 -16.15 2.37
CA LEU A 100 -2.57 -14.70 2.56
C LEU A 100 -3.49 -14.23 3.68
N VAL A 101 -4.74 -14.71 3.70
CA VAL A 101 -5.71 -14.38 4.75
C VAL A 101 -5.20 -14.83 6.12
N ARG A 102 -4.72 -16.09 6.25
CA ARG A 102 -4.13 -16.58 7.51
C ARG A 102 -2.98 -15.70 8.00
N LYS A 103 -2.14 -15.23 7.07
CA LYS A 103 -1.03 -14.33 7.43
C LYS A 103 -1.53 -12.99 7.94
N TYR A 104 -2.53 -12.37 7.30
CA TYR A 104 -3.16 -11.16 7.83
C TYR A 104 -3.81 -11.40 9.20
N LEU A 105 -4.46 -12.55 9.41
CA LEU A 105 -5.09 -12.88 10.69
C LEU A 105 -4.09 -12.97 11.82
N SER A 106 -2.83 -13.38 11.58
CA SER A 106 -1.79 -13.37 12.61
C SER A 106 -1.46 -11.96 13.10
N PHE A 107 -1.57 -10.94 12.23
CA PHE A 107 -1.44 -9.53 12.61
C PHE A 107 -2.73 -8.96 13.19
N SER A 108 -3.88 -9.40 12.70
CA SER A 108 -5.17 -9.03 13.31
C SER A 108 -5.23 -9.45 14.78
N ALA A 109 -4.72 -10.64 15.11
CA ALA A 109 -4.68 -11.18 16.47
C ALA A 109 -3.90 -10.30 17.47
N ILE A 110 -2.95 -9.50 16.99
CA ILE A 110 -2.18 -8.53 17.79
C ILE A 110 -2.69 -7.08 17.66
N GLY A 111 -3.86 -6.90 17.07
CA GLY A 111 -4.57 -5.63 17.04
C GLY A 111 -4.36 -4.77 15.79
N VAL A 112 -3.77 -5.30 14.73
CA VAL A 112 -3.77 -4.66 13.40
C VAL A 112 -5.17 -4.72 12.82
N LYS A 113 -5.66 -3.57 12.31
CA LYS A 113 -6.98 -3.44 11.68
C LYS A 113 -6.92 -2.87 10.27
N ASP A 114 -5.77 -2.38 9.88
CA ASP A 114 -5.52 -1.78 8.56
C ASP A 114 -4.57 -2.69 7.77
N PHE A 115 -4.99 -3.10 6.59
CA PHE A 115 -4.25 -4.06 5.77
C PHE A 115 -4.05 -3.51 4.36
N CYS A 116 -2.97 -3.95 3.71
CA CYS A 116 -2.66 -3.52 2.37
C CYS A 116 -2.23 -4.72 1.51
N LEU A 117 -2.72 -4.75 0.26
CA LEU A 117 -2.31 -5.71 -0.76
C LEU A 117 -1.64 -4.95 -1.91
N PHE A 118 -0.36 -5.20 -2.13
CA PHE A 118 0.43 -4.49 -3.12
C PHE A 118 0.78 -5.41 -4.30
N LEU A 119 0.36 -5.00 -5.49
CA LEU A 119 0.63 -5.68 -6.75
C LEU A 119 1.40 -4.77 -7.73
N ASP A 120 2.18 -3.85 -7.15
CA ASP A 120 3.13 -3.00 -7.86
C ASP A 120 4.43 -3.76 -8.22
N ASP A 121 5.18 -3.23 -9.18
CA ASP A 121 6.49 -3.74 -9.63
C ASP A 121 6.47 -5.22 -10.04
N ILE A 122 5.43 -5.64 -10.76
CA ILE A 122 5.25 -6.98 -11.33
C ILE A 122 4.94 -6.87 -12.83
N PRO A 123 5.06 -7.98 -13.59
CA PRO A 123 4.69 -7.98 -15.00
C PRO A 123 3.24 -7.55 -15.24
N LEU A 124 3.00 -6.80 -16.33
CA LEU A 124 1.67 -6.30 -16.72
C LEU A 124 0.78 -7.36 -17.40
N THR A 125 1.20 -8.62 -17.39
CA THR A 125 0.49 -9.74 -18.01
C THR A 125 0.43 -10.93 -17.04
N LEU A 126 -0.57 -11.79 -17.23
CA LEU A 126 -0.69 -13.05 -16.49
C LEU A 126 0.48 -13.96 -16.80
N GLN A 127 1.18 -14.44 -15.77
CA GLN A 127 2.42 -15.23 -15.90
C GLN A 127 2.17 -16.75 -15.78
N LYS A 128 1.03 -17.18 -15.22
CA LYS A 128 0.70 -18.58 -15.01
C LYS A 128 -0.31 -19.04 -16.04
N GLU A 129 -0.10 -20.22 -16.64
CA GLU A 129 -1.02 -20.82 -17.59
C GLU A 129 -2.42 -21.01 -17.01
N SER A 130 -2.51 -21.42 -15.74
CA SER A 130 -3.77 -21.56 -15.01
C SER A 130 -4.56 -20.23 -14.94
N ASP A 131 -3.87 -19.12 -14.67
CA ASP A 131 -4.49 -17.81 -14.62
C ASP A 131 -4.89 -17.32 -16.01
N GLN A 132 -4.07 -17.58 -17.04
CA GLN A 132 -4.40 -17.27 -18.43
C GLN A 132 -5.64 -18.04 -18.94
N ALA A 133 -5.85 -19.26 -18.42
CA ALA A 133 -7.04 -20.05 -18.74
C ALA A 133 -8.29 -19.59 -17.97
N ALA A 134 -8.11 -19.02 -16.76
CA ALA A 134 -9.21 -18.65 -15.88
C ALA A 134 -9.68 -17.21 -16.05
N PHE A 135 -8.83 -16.29 -16.46
CA PHE A 135 -9.10 -14.85 -16.52
C PHE A 135 -8.80 -14.27 -17.90
N SER A 136 -9.61 -13.29 -18.31
CA SER A 136 -9.43 -12.63 -19.61
C SER A 136 -8.18 -11.74 -19.64
N ASP A 137 -7.79 -11.18 -18.50
CA ASP A 137 -6.62 -10.31 -18.36
C ASP A 137 -6.19 -10.14 -16.87
N LEU A 138 -5.08 -9.41 -16.69
CA LEU A 138 -4.51 -9.17 -15.37
C LEU A 138 -5.46 -8.40 -14.44
N ALA A 139 -6.23 -7.44 -14.96
CA ALA A 139 -7.14 -6.65 -14.12
C ALA A 139 -8.26 -7.51 -13.54
N GLU A 140 -8.85 -8.40 -14.34
CA GLU A 140 -9.88 -9.35 -13.87
C GLU A 140 -9.32 -10.27 -12.77
N ALA A 141 -8.13 -10.83 -12.99
CA ALA A 141 -7.47 -11.70 -12.01
C ALA A 141 -7.20 -10.97 -10.70
N GLN A 142 -6.71 -9.73 -10.77
CA GLN A 142 -6.41 -8.91 -9.59
C GLN A 142 -7.67 -8.50 -8.84
N VAL A 143 -8.73 -8.14 -9.54
CA VAL A 143 -10.05 -7.86 -8.94
C VAL A 143 -10.58 -9.09 -8.21
N PHE A 144 -10.58 -10.25 -8.87
CA PHE A 144 -11.03 -11.51 -8.27
C PHE A 144 -10.26 -11.80 -6.98
N PHE A 145 -8.93 -11.86 -7.08
CA PHE A 145 -8.08 -12.21 -5.94
C PHE A 145 -8.23 -11.24 -4.77
N THR A 146 -8.17 -9.94 -5.05
CA THR A 146 -8.24 -8.90 -4.02
C THR A 146 -9.58 -8.91 -3.30
N ASN A 147 -10.68 -9.04 -4.04
CA ASN A 147 -12.01 -9.13 -3.45
C ASN A 147 -12.16 -10.39 -2.57
N GLN A 148 -11.65 -11.55 -3.03
CA GLN A 148 -11.67 -12.78 -2.24
C GLN A 148 -10.89 -12.66 -0.94
N VAL A 149 -9.70 -12.07 -0.99
CA VAL A 149 -8.89 -11.82 0.22
C VAL A 149 -9.62 -10.87 1.17
N TYR A 150 -10.11 -9.75 0.65
CA TYR A 150 -10.80 -8.74 1.45
C TYR A 150 -12.05 -9.30 2.15
N GLU A 151 -12.93 -9.97 1.39
CA GLU A 151 -14.17 -10.54 1.93
C GLU A 151 -13.91 -11.59 3.01
N ARG A 152 -12.94 -12.49 2.79
CA ARG A 152 -12.58 -13.51 3.80
C ARG A 152 -12.00 -12.85 5.06
N LEU A 153 -11.10 -11.89 4.88
CA LEU A 153 -10.48 -11.19 6.01
C LEU A 153 -11.52 -10.38 6.82
N LYS A 154 -12.40 -9.64 6.14
CA LYS A 154 -13.49 -8.85 6.75
C LYS A 154 -14.45 -9.72 7.55
N ASN A 155 -14.74 -10.93 7.08
CA ASN A 155 -15.63 -11.86 7.78
C ASN A 155 -14.98 -12.49 9.02
N LEU A 156 -13.65 -12.53 9.10
CA LEU A 156 -12.88 -13.20 10.16
C LEU A 156 -12.22 -12.22 11.15
N SER A 157 -12.19 -10.94 10.82
CA SER A 157 -11.51 -9.92 11.64
C SER A 157 -12.15 -8.53 11.50
N ASP A 158 -11.77 -7.64 12.41
CA ASP A 158 -12.19 -6.24 12.40
C ASP A 158 -11.27 -5.43 11.47
N VAL A 159 -11.68 -5.28 10.20
CA VAL A 159 -10.94 -4.51 9.19
C VAL A 159 -11.47 -3.08 9.16
N THR A 160 -10.60 -2.11 9.49
CA THR A 160 -10.93 -0.67 9.44
C THR A 160 -10.61 -0.06 8.07
N ALA A 161 -9.49 -0.44 7.47
CA ALA A 161 -9.12 -0.04 6.11
C ALA A 161 -8.43 -1.18 5.37
N PHE A 162 -8.66 -1.22 4.06
CA PHE A 162 -7.94 -2.11 3.15
C PHE A 162 -7.48 -1.30 1.93
N LEU A 163 -6.16 -1.23 1.73
CA LEU A 163 -5.55 -0.47 0.65
C LEU A 163 -4.97 -1.43 -0.40
N PHE A 164 -5.25 -1.14 -1.65
CA PHE A 164 -4.78 -1.90 -2.79
C PHE A 164 -3.85 -1.06 -3.67
N CYS A 165 -2.65 -1.55 -3.97
CA CYS A 165 -1.78 -0.92 -4.97
C CYS A 165 -1.90 -1.71 -6.29
N PRO A 166 -2.44 -1.12 -7.35
CA PRO A 166 -2.54 -1.77 -8.66
C PRO A 166 -1.16 -1.90 -9.31
N THR A 167 -1.03 -2.79 -10.30
CA THR A 167 0.20 -2.91 -11.08
C THR A 167 0.46 -1.67 -11.93
N GLN A 168 -0.58 -1.06 -12.50
CA GLN A 168 -0.49 0.28 -13.10
C GLN A 168 -0.81 1.32 -12.01
N TYR A 169 0.19 1.73 -11.27
CA TYR A 169 0.07 2.63 -10.12
C TYR A 169 0.42 4.10 -10.44
N CYS A 170 0.78 4.40 -11.67
CA CYS A 170 1.09 5.76 -12.16
C CYS A 170 0.74 5.89 -13.64
N GLY A 171 0.67 7.12 -14.12
CA GLY A 171 0.51 7.42 -15.54
C GLY A 171 -0.27 8.72 -15.78
N ASP A 172 -0.17 9.21 -17.02
CA ASP A 172 -0.86 10.42 -17.50
C ASP A 172 -2.10 10.10 -18.34
N SER A 173 -2.40 8.81 -18.53
CA SER A 173 -3.55 8.35 -19.30
C SER A 173 -4.34 7.29 -18.57
N LEU A 174 -5.66 7.33 -18.73
CA LEU A 174 -6.56 6.29 -18.23
C LEU A 174 -6.50 5.07 -19.15
N THR A 175 -6.37 3.89 -18.53
CA THR A 175 -6.25 2.62 -19.26
C THR A 175 -7.47 1.74 -19.00
N ALA A 176 -7.75 0.82 -19.91
CA ALA A 176 -8.79 -0.19 -19.72
C ALA A 176 -8.54 -1.04 -18.46
N TYR A 177 -7.27 -1.22 -18.07
CA TYR A 177 -6.88 -1.88 -16.83
C TYR A 177 -7.43 -1.12 -15.61
N LEU A 178 -7.17 0.20 -15.51
CA LEU A 178 -7.66 1.03 -14.39
C LEU A 178 -9.19 1.08 -14.33
N GLU A 179 -9.86 1.19 -15.47
CA GLU A 179 -11.33 1.19 -15.53
C GLU A 179 -11.91 -0.15 -15.05
N LYS A 180 -11.29 -1.29 -15.43
CA LYS A 180 -11.70 -2.61 -14.99
C LYS A 180 -11.47 -2.80 -13.49
N ILE A 181 -10.31 -2.36 -12.96
CA ILE A 181 -10.04 -2.32 -11.51
C ILE A 181 -11.12 -1.48 -10.80
N GLY A 182 -11.39 -0.27 -11.29
CA GLY A 182 -12.38 0.62 -10.67
C GLY A 182 -13.80 0.05 -10.66
N THR A 183 -14.17 -0.67 -11.71
CA THR A 183 -15.50 -1.26 -11.84
C THR A 183 -15.69 -2.51 -10.98
N GLY A 184 -14.66 -3.36 -10.91
CA GLY A 184 -14.77 -4.68 -10.30
C GLY A 184 -14.34 -4.74 -8.83
N MET A 185 -13.48 -3.82 -8.39
CA MET A 185 -12.96 -3.82 -7.02
C MET A 185 -14.04 -3.45 -6.01
N HIS A 186 -14.10 -4.17 -4.88
CA HIS A 186 -15.03 -3.89 -3.78
C HIS A 186 -14.97 -2.40 -3.36
N PRO A 187 -16.12 -1.73 -3.15
CA PRO A 187 -16.16 -0.28 -2.91
C PRO A 187 -15.42 0.18 -1.64
N ASP A 188 -15.30 -0.67 -0.63
CA ASP A 188 -14.61 -0.36 0.62
C ASP A 188 -13.07 -0.48 0.51
N ILE A 189 -12.54 -0.95 -0.61
CA ILE A 189 -11.10 -1.04 -0.85
C ILE A 189 -10.59 0.27 -1.42
N ASP A 190 -9.65 0.91 -0.74
CA ASP A 190 -8.96 2.11 -1.23
C ASP A 190 -7.88 1.74 -2.25
N ALA A 191 -7.70 2.58 -3.27
CA ALA A 191 -6.67 2.38 -4.28
C ALA A 191 -5.53 3.38 -4.11
N LEU A 192 -4.28 2.88 -4.21
CA LEU A 192 -3.06 3.68 -4.19
C LEU A 192 -2.69 4.17 -5.60
N TRP A 193 -2.06 5.34 -5.67
CA TRP A 193 -1.62 5.98 -6.91
C TRP A 193 -0.42 6.87 -6.65
N THR A 194 0.61 6.85 -7.53
CA THR A 194 1.81 7.68 -7.33
C THR A 194 1.79 9.00 -8.11
N GLY A 195 0.74 9.21 -8.90
CA GLY A 195 0.61 10.38 -9.77
C GLY A 195 1.02 10.10 -11.21
N PRO A 196 1.30 11.13 -12.02
CA PRO A 196 1.66 10.97 -13.43
C PRO A 196 2.89 10.09 -13.68
N GLN A 197 3.78 9.98 -12.70
CA GLN A 197 5.02 9.20 -12.78
C GLN A 197 5.23 8.36 -11.52
N VAL A 198 6.17 7.41 -11.56
CA VAL A 198 6.60 6.65 -10.37
C VAL A 198 7.10 7.60 -9.28
N CYS A 199 8.00 8.53 -9.65
CA CYS A 199 8.46 9.63 -8.81
C CYS A 199 7.97 10.94 -9.42
N SER A 200 6.73 11.32 -9.14
CA SER A 200 6.09 12.50 -9.72
C SER A 200 6.75 13.78 -9.25
N GLN A 201 7.27 14.60 -10.17
CA GLN A 201 7.76 15.94 -9.83
C GLN A 201 6.61 16.88 -9.45
N THR A 202 5.48 16.73 -10.15
CA THR A 202 4.25 17.45 -9.85
C THR A 202 3.07 16.49 -9.79
N ILE A 203 2.12 16.77 -8.90
CA ILE A 203 0.83 16.07 -8.80
C ILE A 203 -0.26 17.15 -8.93
N PRO A 204 -0.81 17.36 -10.13
CA PRO A 204 -1.85 18.35 -10.35
C PRO A 204 -3.20 17.83 -9.85
N PHE A 205 -4.14 18.76 -9.58
CA PHE A 205 -5.49 18.43 -9.14
C PHE A 205 -6.25 17.60 -10.19
N GLU A 206 -6.03 17.90 -11.45
CA GLU A 206 -6.67 17.26 -12.60
C GLU A 206 -6.28 15.76 -12.69
N ASP A 207 -5.06 15.40 -12.27
CA ASP A 207 -4.63 13.99 -12.14
C ASP A 207 -5.52 13.24 -11.12
N ALA A 208 -5.70 13.82 -9.94
CA ALA A 208 -6.54 13.23 -8.90
C ALA A 208 -8.00 13.04 -9.36
N GLU A 209 -8.55 14.01 -10.08
CA GLU A 209 -9.90 13.90 -10.62
C GLU A 209 -10.01 12.80 -11.68
N ALA A 210 -9.04 12.74 -12.60
CA ALA A 210 -9.04 11.78 -13.69
C ALA A 210 -8.90 10.34 -13.18
N VAL A 211 -7.88 10.06 -12.34
CA VAL A 211 -7.65 8.71 -11.81
C VAL A 211 -8.77 8.27 -10.86
N SER A 212 -9.30 9.17 -10.03
CA SER A 212 -10.41 8.85 -9.14
C SER A 212 -11.69 8.51 -9.90
N ARG A 213 -11.88 9.11 -11.08
CA ARG A 213 -13.00 8.78 -11.98
C ARG A 213 -12.84 7.39 -12.59
N ALA A 214 -11.64 7.05 -13.09
CA ALA A 214 -11.37 5.72 -13.63
C ALA A 214 -11.51 4.62 -12.59
N LEU A 215 -10.93 4.83 -11.41
CA LEU A 215 -10.99 3.88 -10.30
C LEU A 215 -12.32 3.91 -9.53
N ARG A 216 -13.24 4.83 -9.88
CA ARG A 216 -14.56 5.02 -9.23
C ARG A 216 -14.47 5.22 -7.71
N ARG A 217 -13.34 5.78 -7.24
CA ARG A 217 -13.06 6.08 -5.83
C ARG A 217 -11.98 7.14 -5.72
N LYS A 218 -12.01 7.92 -4.65
CA LYS A 218 -10.91 8.83 -4.34
C LYS A 218 -9.67 8.05 -3.97
N VAL A 219 -8.58 8.26 -4.69
CA VAL A 219 -7.31 7.56 -4.45
C VAL A 219 -6.62 8.01 -3.18
N VAL A 220 -5.76 7.16 -2.66
CA VAL A 220 -4.74 7.52 -1.67
C VAL A 220 -3.41 7.64 -2.41
N TYR A 221 -2.80 8.82 -2.40
CA TYR A 221 -1.49 8.99 -3.01
C TYR A 221 -0.42 8.25 -2.23
N TRP A 222 0.42 7.53 -2.96
CA TRP A 222 1.72 7.04 -2.52
C TRP A 222 2.77 7.93 -3.18
N ASP A 223 3.32 8.90 -2.47
CA ASP A 223 4.26 9.84 -3.05
C ASP A 223 5.70 9.37 -2.85
N ASN A 224 6.37 9.09 -3.96
CA ASN A 224 7.78 8.69 -3.98
C ASN A 224 8.72 9.91 -3.87
N TYR A 225 8.48 10.73 -2.87
CA TYR A 225 9.38 11.76 -2.36
C TYR A 225 9.23 11.81 -0.83
N PRO A 226 10.33 11.77 -0.06
CA PRO A 226 11.74 11.89 -0.46
C PRO A 226 12.49 10.55 -0.65
N VAL A 227 11.82 9.46 -1.01
CA VAL A 227 12.51 8.17 -1.22
C VAL A 227 13.76 8.33 -2.10
N ASN A 228 14.83 7.61 -1.73
CA ASN A 228 16.13 7.65 -2.43
C ASN A 228 16.72 6.27 -2.65
N ASP A 229 15.87 5.30 -2.98
CA ASP A 229 16.30 3.93 -3.26
C ASP A 229 16.75 3.72 -4.72
N GLY A 230 17.17 2.51 -5.05
CA GLY A 230 17.58 2.12 -6.40
C GLY A 230 18.74 2.99 -6.92
N SER A 231 18.55 3.63 -8.07
CA SER A 231 19.56 4.51 -8.68
C SER A 231 19.80 5.80 -7.89
N MET A 232 18.91 6.18 -7.00
CA MET A 232 18.99 7.39 -6.17
C MET A 232 19.65 7.14 -4.81
N ALA A 233 20.16 5.95 -4.53
CA ALA A 233 20.66 5.57 -3.20
C ALA A 233 21.84 6.44 -2.67
N ALA A 234 22.53 7.15 -3.55
CA ALA A 234 23.59 8.09 -3.20
C ALA A 234 23.10 9.54 -2.99
N GLU A 235 21.82 9.80 -3.16
CA GLU A 235 21.22 11.13 -3.09
C GLU A 235 20.61 11.39 -1.72
N LEU A 236 20.56 12.66 -1.31
CA LEU A 236 19.82 13.13 -0.14
C LEU A 236 18.69 14.07 -0.60
N HIS A 237 17.46 13.62 -0.49
CA HIS A 237 16.28 14.39 -0.89
C HIS A 237 15.77 15.22 0.30
N ILE A 238 16.51 16.27 0.66
CA ILE A 238 16.21 17.19 1.79
C ILE A 238 15.61 18.52 1.32
N GLY A 239 15.31 18.64 0.05
CA GLY A 239 14.66 19.83 -0.52
C GLY A 239 13.22 20.02 -0.02
N PRO A 240 12.62 21.21 -0.27
CA PRO A 240 11.26 21.48 0.13
C PRO A 240 10.26 20.56 -0.60
N TYR A 241 9.19 20.23 0.09
CA TYR A 241 8.09 19.44 -0.46
C TYR A 241 7.21 20.32 -1.36
N THR A 242 7.40 20.24 -2.68
CA THR A 242 6.76 21.14 -3.66
C THR A 242 6.05 20.37 -4.78
N GLY A 243 5.32 21.08 -5.63
CA GLY A 243 4.71 20.51 -6.84
C GLY A 243 3.42 19.70 -6.59
N ARG A 244 2.86 19.72 -5.39
CA ARG A 244 1.59 19.06 -5.07
C ARG A 244 0.51 20.12 -4.99
N ASP A 245 -0.53 19.99 -5.83
CA ASP A 245 -1.63 20.95 -5.86
C ASP A 245 -2.33 20.99 -4.49
N PRO A 246 -2.51 22.18 -3.88
CA PRO A 246 -3.15 22.30 -2.57
C PRO A 246 -4.62 21.85 -2.55
N ARG A 247 -5.26 21.68 -3.72
CA ARG A 247 -6.64 21.20 -3.87
C ARG A 247 -6.74 19.66 -3.83
N LEU A 248 -5.63 18.90 -3.86
CA LEU A 248 -5.63 17.43 -3.84
C LEU A 248 -6.56 16.83 -2.78
N PRO A 249 -6.68 17.39 -1.55
CA PRO A 249 -7.62 16.85 -0.55
C PRO A 249 -9.10 16.87 -0.97
N LEU A 250 -9.46 17.63 -1.98
CA LEU A 250 -10.84 17.68 -2.50
C LEU A 250 -11.14 16.46 -3.40
N ALA A 251 -10.14 15.97 -4.14
CA ALA A 251 -10.31 14.89 -5.12
C ALA A 251 -9.66 13.56 -4.69
N SER A 252 -8.87 13.54 -3.62
CA SER A 252 -8.24 12.33 -3.10
C SER A 252 -8.60 12.09 -1.63
N ARG A 253 -8.48 10.83 -1.19
CA ARG A 253 -8.79 10.42 0.19
C ARG A 253 -7.61 10.58 1.12
N GLY A 254 -6.41 10.38 0.62
CA GLY A 254 -5.24 10.38 1.47
C GLY A 254 -3.93 10.62 0.75
N PHE A 255 -2.89 10.71 1.57
CA PHE A 255 -1.54 10.98 1.13
C PHE A 255 -0.54 10.26 2.02
N LEU A 256 0.23 9.34 1.46
CA LEU A 256 1.30 8.58 2.11
C LEU A 256 2.64 8.98 1.50
N ILE A 257 3.60 9.28 2.33
CA ILE A 257 4.96 9.60 1.92
C ILE A 257 5.81 8.33 1.97
N ASN A 258 6.51 8.01 0.88
CA ASN A 258 7.57 7.01 0.86
C ASN A 258 8.89 7.71 1.20
N PRO A 259 9.47 7.48 2.39
CA PRO A 259 10.62 8.23 2.88
C PRO A 259 11.94 7.68 2.35
N MET A 260 13.04 8.40 2.63
CA MET A 260 14.38 7.86 2.47
C MET A 260 14.59 6.66 3.40
N ASN A 261 15.41 5.69 2.97
CA ASN A 261 15.75 4.56 3.84
C ASN A 261 16.68 4.93 5.00
N GLN A 262 17.38 6.01 4.93
CA GLN A 262 18.11 6.56 6.09
C GLN A 262 17.09 7.12 7.08
N ALA A 263 16.67 6.24 7.99
CA ALA A 263 15.85 6.65 9.08
C ALA A 263 16.64 7.54 10.00
N MET A 264 16.64 8.53 10.36
CA MET A 264 17.24 9.41 11.41
C MET A 264 18.47 8.84 12.12
#